data_baa388aa3f94050b3c98558e53f3c6b4
#
_entry.id   baa388aa3f94050b3c98558e53f3c6b4
#
_cell.length_a   1.000
_cell.length_b   1.000
_cell.length_c   1.000
_cell.angle_alpha   90.00
_cell.angle_beta   90.00
_cell.angle_gamma   90.00
#
_symmetry.space_group_name_H-M   'P 1'
#
loop_
_entity.id
_entity.type
_entity.pdbx_description
1 polymer ?
#
loop_
_entity_poly.entity_id
_entity_poly.type
_entity_poly.pdbx_seq_one_letter_code
_entity_poly.pdbx_strand_id
1 'polypeptide(L)'
;MKTILLALIGIISFNLSAQNCNDFYSYKKGTFIEYIHNNAKGKMESISKMLITDVITENGIIALKTDNIYYDDKDKETYKFQQTYYCQDGVITFDMSNMFDPKTMEGYKDMQVSLTSDKLDLPNNLTIGQSLKEGTATMEISNQGMKLMTMNIHVYNRKVETKETITVPAGTYECFKITYDVESKVIFKIQGKAAEWYAKGIGMVKQETYDSKGKITGSTILKSFK
;
A
#
# COMPACT_ATOMS: atom_id res chain seq x y z
N MET A 1 -29.32 -40.72 -52.72
CA MET A 1 -29.63 -39.98 -51.53
C MET A 1 -28.32 -39.61 -50.82
N LYS A 2 -27.86 -38.32 -50.87
CA LYS A 2 -26.65 -37.85 -50.21
C LYS A 2 -27.08 -37.13 -48.94
N THR A 3 -26.74 -37.68 -47.79
CA THR A 3 -27.02 -37.10 -46.44
C THR A 3 -25.93 -36.08 -46.15
N ILE A 4 -26.30 -34.80 -46.07
CA ILE A 4 -25.40 -33.72 -45.65
C ILE A 4 -25.46 -33.64 -44.12
N LEU A 5 -24.35 -33.95 -43.47
CA LEU A 5 -24.16 -33.80 -42.02
C LEU A 5 -23.74 -32.36 -41.73
N LEU A 6 -24.65 -31.53 -41.20
CA LEU A 6 -24.32 -30.16 -40.70
C LEU A 6 -23.64 -30.28 -39.35
N ALA A 7 -22.34 -29.98 -39.31
CA ALA A 7 -21.62 -29.83 -38.07
C ALA A 7 -21.91 -28.45 -37.46
N LEU A 8 -22.61 -28.40 -36.31
CA LEU A 8 -22.84 -27.19 -35.52
C LEU A 8 -21.56 -26.89 -34.73
N ILE A 9 -20.78 -25.91 -35.20
CA ILE A 9 -19.64 -25.39 -34.45
C ILE A 9 -20.18 -24.40 -33.39
N GLY A 10 -20.28 -24.86 -32.14
CA GLY A 10 -20.62 -24.03 -31.01
C GLY A 10 -19.46 -23.06 -30.73
N ILE A 11 -19.68 -21.75 -30.94
CA ILE A 11 -18.77 -20.69 -30.52
C ILE A 11 -18.90 -20.57 -29.01
N ILE A 12 -17.93 -21.14 -28.27
CA ILE A 12 -17.79 -20.89 -26.82
C ILE A 12 -17.18 -19.52 -26.69
N SER A 13 -18.03 -18.53 -26.41
CA SER A 13 -17.56 -17.19 -26.01
C SER A 13 -16.93 -17.27 -24.63
N PHE A 14 -15.61 -17.29 -24.55
CA PHE A 14 -14.89 -17.05 -23.31
C PHE A 14 -15.12 -15.59 -22.94
N ASN A 15 -16.01 -15.34 -21.98
CA ASN A 15 -16.06 -14.05 -21.29
C ASN A 15 -14.75 -13.94 -20.50
N LEU A 16 -13.75 -13.25 -21.06
CA LEU A 16 -12.63 -12.73 -20.29
C LEU A 16 -13.20 -11.62 -19.39
N SER A 17 -13.79 -12.01 -18.26
CA SER A 17 -13.93 -11.10 -17.14
C SER A 17 -12.51 -10.66 -16.80
N ALA A 18 -12.22 -9.37 -16.89
CA ALA A 18 -11.01 -8.81 -16.30
C ALA A 18 -11.04 -9.20 -14.82
N GLN A 19 -10.28 -10.24 -14.46
CA GLN A 19 -10.23 -10.72 -13.08
C GLN A 19 -9.61 -9.60 -12.25
N ASN A 20 -10.43 -8.91 -11.45
CA ASN A 20 -9.92 -8.12 -10.35
C ASN A 20 -9.19 -9.09 -9.43
N CYS A 21 -7.88 -8.99 -9.36
CA CYS A 21 -7.08 -9.88 -8.54
C CYS A 21 -7.43 -9.73 -7.05
N ASN A 22 -7.79 -8.53 -6.62
CA ASN A 22 -8.14 -8.23 -5.22
C ASN A 22 -9.26 -7.19 -5.18
N ASP A 23 -10.27 -7.42 -4.34
CA ASP A 23 -11.46 -6.55 -4.26
C ASP A 23 -11.18 -5.19 -3.60
N PHE A 24 -10.08 -5.03 -2.86
CA PHE A 24 -9.78 -3.79 -2.15
C PHE A 24 -9.26 -2.68 -3.07
N TYR A 25 -8.60 -3.00 -4.17
CA TYR A 25 -7.97 -2.01 -5.04
C TYR A 25 -8.68 -1.88 -6.39
N SER A 26 -8.65 -0.67 -6.94
CA SER A 26 -9.02 -0.43 -8.34
C SER A 26 -7.88 -0.89 -9.25
N TYR A 27 -8.23 -1.62 -10.31
CA TYR A 27 -7.30 -2.06 -11.37
C TYR A 27 -7.55 -1.28 -12.66
N LYS A 28 -7.95 -0.01 -12.54
CA LYS A 28 -8.26 0.85 -13.68
C LYS A 28 -7.15 1.89 -13.87
N LYS A 29 -6.51 1.90 -15.03
CA LYS A 29 -5.60 2.98 -15.45
C LYS A 29 -6.32 4.32 -15.42
N GLY A 30 -5.67 5.34 -14.89
CA GLY A 30 -6.23 6.67 -14.69
C GLY A 30 -6.95 6.86 -13.36
N THR A 31 -7.08 5.80 -12.51
CA THR A 31 -7.58 5.98 -11.15
C THR A 31 -6.67 6.94 -10.38
N PHE A 32 -7.28 7.98 -9.81
CA PHE A 32 -6.61 9.02 -9.06
C PHE A 32 -7.05 9.00 -7.60
N ILE A 33 -6.10 8.99 -6.69
CA ILE A 33 -6.31 8.91 -5.25
C ILE A 33 -5.54 10.04 -4.57
N GLU A 34 -6.20 10.76 -3.67
CA GLU A 34 -5.58 11.85 -2.90
C GLU A 34 -5.79 11.64 -1.41
N TYR A 35 -4.72 11.77 -0.63
CA TYR A 35 -4.71 11.66 0.83
C TYR A 35 -4.26 12.95 1.48
N ILE A 36 -4.84 13.25 2.66
CA ILE A 36 -4.37 14.28 3.60
C ILE A 36 -3.61 13.57 4.71
N HIS A 37 -2.42 14.07 5.04
CA HIS A 37 -1.60 13.64 6.16
C HIS A 37 -1.64 14.69 7.26
N ASN A 38 -2.07 14.30 8.46
CA ASN A 38 -2.20 15.16 9.61
C ASN A 38 -1.20 14.77 10.70
N ASN A 39 -0.73 15.74 11.46
CA ASN A 39 0.08 15.52 12.66
C ASN A 39 -0.75 15.06 13.86
N ALA A 40 -0.09 14.87 15.00
CA ALA A 40 -0.71 14.48 16.28
C ALA A 40 -1.83 15.41 16.77
N LYS A 41 -1.88 16.66 16.30
CA LYS A 41 -2.89 17.66 16.65
C LYS A 41 -4.04 17.74 15.63
N GLY A 42 -4.03 16.88 14.61
CA GLY A 42 -5.01 16.91 13.53
C GLY A 42 -4.80 18.02 12.50
N LYS A 43 -3.67 18.75 12.56
CA LYS A 43 -3.33 19.77 11.57
C LYS A 43 -2.73 19.10 10.34
N MET A 44 -3.20 19.47 9.15
CA MET A 44 -2.62 19.02 7.87
C MET A 44 -1.16 19.45 7.75
N GLU A 45 -0.29 18.51 7.40
CA GLU A 45 1.14 18.72 7.15
C GLU A 45 1.51 18.49 5.69
N SER A 46 0.82 17.57 5.02
CA SER A 46 1.08 17.25 3.62
C SER A 46 -0.12 16.62 2.94
N ILE A 47 -0.05 16.58 1.62
CA ILE A 47 -1.00 15.89 0.75
C ILE A 47 -0.19 14.93 -0.13
N SER A 48 -0.69 13.71 -0.34
CA SER A 48 -0.15 12.84 -1.38
C SER A 48 -1.20 12.57 -2.45
N LYS A 49 -0.74 12.52 -3.70
CA LYS A 49 -1.53 12.20 -4.88
C LYS A 49 -0.94 10.97 -5.56
N MET A 50 -1.77 9.97 -5.82
CA MET A 50 -1.39 8.76 -6.51
C MET A 50 -2.22 8.61 -7.78
N LEU A 51 -1.56 8.34 -8.89
CA LEU A 51 -2.19 8.05 -10.19
C LEU A 51 -1.78 6.65 -10.64
N ILE A 52 -2.75 5.79 -10.95
CA ILE A 52 -2.46 4.50 -11.61
C ILE A 52 -2.14 4.79 -13.08
N THR A 53 -0.87 4.67 -13.43
CA THR A 53 -0.36 4.99 -14.78
C THR A 53 -0.44 3.81 -15.72
N ASP A 54 -0.37 2.58 -15.19
CA ASP A 54 -0.48 1.36 -15.99
C ASP A 54 -0.95 0.16 -15.17
N VAL A 55 -1.58 -0.81 -15.85
CA VAL A 55 -2.01 -2.08 -15.29
C VAL A 55 -1.56 -3.18 -16.25
N ILE A 56 -0.59 -3.98 -15.84
CA ILE A 56 0.01 -5.03 -16.67
C ILE A 56 -0.36 -6.38 -16.07
N THR A 57 -0.87 -7.29 -16.91
CA THR A 57 -1.14 -8.67 -16.51
C THR A 57 -0.20 -9.59 -17.28
N GLU A 58 0.62 -10.32 -16.55
CA GLU A 58 1.58 -11.28 -17.11
C GLU A 58 1.70 -12.50 -16.21
N ASN A 59 1.58 -13.68 -16.78
CA ASN A 59 1.70 -14.99 -16.08
C ASN A 59 0.82 -15.10 -14.82
N GLY A 60 -0.40 -14.51 -14.85
CA GLY A 60 -1.33 -14.53 -13.71
C GLY A 60 -1.02 -13.51 -12.62
N ILE A 61 0.02 -12.69 -12.79
CA ILE A 61 0.37 -11.59 -11.90
C ILE A 61 -0.15 -10.29 -12.51
N ILE A 62 -0.83 -9.47 -11.71
CA ILE A 62 -1.22 -8.11 -12.07
C ILE A 62 -0.27 -7.13 -11.40
N ALA A 63 0.41 -6.30 -12.20
CA ALA A 63 1.26 -5.21 -11.74
C ALA A 63 0.55 -3.87 -11.93
N LEU A 64 0.33 -3.14 -10.83
CA LEU A 64 -0.21 -1.79 -10.81
C LEU A 64 0.95 -0.81 -10.70
N LYS A 65 1.23 -0.05 -11.77
CA LYS A 65 2.23 1.02 -11.74
C LYS A 65 1.57 2.33 -11.33
N THR A 66 2.19 3.03 -10.40
CA THR A 66 1.67 4.29 -9.88
C THR A 66 2.73 5.38 -9.88
N ASP A 67 2.31 6.61 -10.21
CA ASP A 67 3.04 7.83 -9.92
C ASP A 67 2.51 8.42 -8.62
N ASN A 68 3.42 8.72 -7.69
CA ASN A 68 3.09 9.26 -6.37
C ASN A 68 3.79 10.61 -6.21
N ILE A 69 3.05 11.64 -5.81
CA ILE A 69 3.57 13.00 -5.61
C ILE A 69 3.12 13.50 -4.24
N TYR A 70 4.05 14.03 -3.47
CA TYR A 70 3.81 14.65 -2.16
C TYR A 70 3.93 16.16 -2.24
N TYR A 71 3.03 16.86 -1.54
CA TYR A 71 2.97 18.31 -1.41
C TYR A 71 3.00 18.69 0.06
N ASP A 72 3.64 19.79 0.41
CA ASP A 72 3.60 20.37 1.76
C ASP A 72 2.25 21.08 2.03
N ASP A 73 2.13 21.69 3.22
CA ASP A 73 0.92 22.43 3.64
C ASP A 73 0.70 23.74 2.85
N LYS A 74 1.63 24.13 1.96
CA LYS A 74 1.56 25.27 1.05
C LYS A 74 1.37 24.88 -0.41
N ASP A 75 1.00 23.60 -0.68
CA ASP A 75 0.80 23.04 -2.02
C ASP A 75 2.07 23.05 -2.90
N LYS A 76 3.26 23.07 -2.27
CA LYS A 76 4.53 22.92 -2.97
C LYS A 76 4.90 21.46 -3.09
N GLU A 77 5.21 20.97 -4.31
CA GLU A 77 5.75 19.63 -4.52
C GLU A 77 7.06 19.45 -3.74
N THR A 78 7.09 18.39 -2.92
CA THR A 78 8.25 18.08 -2.07
C THR A 78 8.96 16.82 -2.52
N TYR A 79 8.20 15.85 -3.06
CA TYR A 79 8.75 14.56 -3.43
C TYR A 79 7.88 13.85 -4.47
N LYS A 80 8.53 13.13 -5.40
CA LYS A 80 7.87 12.33 -6.45
C LYS A 80 8.58 11.01 -6.62
N PHE A 81 7.81 9.90 -6.74
CA PHE A 81 8.37 8.58 -7.01
C PHE A 81 7.35 7.68 -7.73
N GLN A 82 7.86 6.64 -8.36
CA GLN A 82 7.07 5.58 -8.97
C GLN A 82 7.07 4.34 -8.08
N GLN A 83 5.93 3.66 -8.00
CA GLN A 83 5.78 2.42 -7.25
C GLN A 83 5.01 1.40 -8.07
N THR A 84 5.33 0.12 -7.87
CA THR A 84 4.57 -0.98 -8.45
C THR A 84 4.03 -1.87 -7.34
N TYR A 85 2.73 -2.09 -7.34
CA TYR A 85 2.07 -3.08 -6.49
C TYR A 85 1.83 -4.34 -7.31
N TYR A 86 1.98 -5.49 -6.69
CA TYR A 86 1.75 -6.77 -7.35
C TYR A 86 0.57 -7.47 -6.72
N CYS A 87 -0.27 -8.06 -7.56
CA CYS A 87 -1.36 -8.90 -7.12
C CYS A 87 -1.31 -10.25 -7.80
N GLN A 88 -1.43 -11.32 -7.01
CA GLN A 88 -1.50 -12.69 -7.46
C GLN A 88 -2.44 -13.49 -6.56
N ASP A 89 -3.27 -14.35 -7.14
CA ASP A 89 -4.16 -15.27 -6.42
C ASP A 89 -5.04 -14.60 -5.34
N GLY A 90 -5.51 -13.38 -5.61
CA GLY A 90 -6.34 -12.61 -4.69
C GLY A 90 -5.57 -11.88 -3.57
N VAL A 91 -4.24 -11.90 -3.62
CA VAL A 91 -3.39 -11.24 -2.63
C VAL A 91 -2.62 -10.10 -3.27
N ILE A 92 -2.83 -8.86 -2.79
CA ILE A 92 -1.97 -7.73 -3.13
C ILE A 92 -0.79 -7.68 -2.16
N THR A 93 0.40 -7.40 -2.68
CA THR A 93 1.62 -7.32 -1.88
C THR A 93 2.23 -5.93 -1.91
N PHE A 94 2.71 -5.51 -0.74
CA PHE A 94 3.38 -4.23 -0.49
C PHE A 94 4.83 -4.51 -0.13
N ASP A 95 5.75 -3.91 -0.89
CA ASP A 95 7.17 -3.99 -0.56
C ASP A 95 7.48 -3.07 0.63
N MET A 96 8.03 -3.64 1.71
CA MET A 96 8.34 -2.88 2.92
C MET A 96 9.49 -1.89 2.75
N SER A 97 10.28 -1.99 1.68
CA SER A 97 11.29 -0.96 1.36
C SER A 97 10.67 0.43 1.19
N ASN A 98 9.39 0.50 0.78
CA ASN A 98 8.63 1.75 0.64
C ASN A 98 8.26 2.40 1.99
N MET A 99 8.54 1.76 3.12
CA MET A 99 8.37 2.35 4.46
C MET A 99 9.53 3.26 4.87
N PHE A 100 10.67 3.21 4.16
CA PHE A 100 11.74 4.18 4.36
C PHE A 100 11.34 5.52 3.74
N ASP A 101 11.51 6.60 4.54
CA ASP A 101 11.20 7.95 4.06
C ASP A 101 12.10 8.31 2.86
N PRO A 102 11.51 8.70 1.73
CA PRO A 102 12.24 9.06 0.54
C PRO A 102 13.23 10.21 0.69
N LYS A 103 12.92 11.20 1.56
CA LYS A 103 13.87 12.30 1.88
C LYS A 103 15.09 11.77 2.59
N THR A 104 14.91 10.78 3.47
CA THR A 104 16.01 10.06 4.10
C THR A 104 16.88 9.38 3.05
N MET A 105 16.27 8.73 2.06
CA MET A 105 16.98 8.07 0.95
C MET A 105 17.78 9.07 0.11
N GLU A 106 17.20 10.24 -0.21
CA GLU A 106 17.89 11.29 -0.98
C GLU A 106 19.13 11.83 -0.24
N GLY A 107 19.09 11.91 1.09
CA GLY A 107 20.24 12.29 1.90
C GLY A 107 21.45 11.38 1.77
N TYR A 108 21.27 10.17 1.26
CA TYR A 108 22.32 9.16 1.08
C TYR A 108 22.60 8.81 -0.39
N LYS A 109 22.11 9.62 -1.35
CA LYS A 109 22.23 9.35 -2.80
C LYS A 109 23.68 9.17 -3.30
N ASP A 110 24.65 9.79 -2.64
CA ASP A 110 26.08 9.70 -2.98
C ASP A 110 26.79 8.54 -2.25
N MET A 111 26.05 7.71 -1.52
CA MET A 111 26.54 6.57 -0.78
C MET A 111 26.04 5.25 -1.39
N GLN A 112 26.63 4.14 -0.99
CA GLN A 112 26.13 2.82 -1.34
C GLN A 112 24.97 2.48 -0.40
N VAL A 113 23.76 2.35 -0.94
CA VAL A 113 22.55 1.95 -0.21
C VAL A 113 22.15 0.56 -0.66
N SER A 114 22.04 -0.36 0.28
CA SER A 114 21.50 -1.71 0.08
C SER A 114 20.17 -1.84 0.82
N LEU A 115 19.14 -2.30 0.11
CA LEU A 115 17.81 -2.55 0.66
C LEU A 115 17.49 -4.03 0.59
N THR A 116 17.05 -4.59 1.71
CA THR A 116 16.46 -5.92 1.81
C THR A 116 15.11 -5.78 2.48
N SER A 117 14.05 -6.34 1.90
CA SER A 117 12.71 -6.20 2.46
C SER A 117 11.84 -7.42 2.20
N ASP A 118 10.97 -7.70 3.17
CA ASP A 118 9.82 -8.57 2.99
C ASP A 118 8.69 -7.84 2.25
N LYS A 119 7.71 -8.62 1.81
CA LYS A 119 6.45 -8.10 1.29
C LYS A 119 5.35 -8.37 2.33
N LEU A 120 4.64 -7.33 2.73
CA LEU A 120 3.38 -7.46 3.46
C LEU A 120 2.27 -7.83 2.48
N ASP A 121 1.23 -8.45 2.97
CA ASP A 121 0.08 -8.91 2.19
C ASP A 121 -1.23 -8.24 2.62
N LEU A 122 -2.15 -8.14 1.67
CA LEU A 122 -3.56 -7.84 1.90
C LEU A 122 -4.38 -8.85 1.08
N PRO A 123 -4.83 -9.96 1.69
CA PRO A 123 -5.66 -10.95 1.00
C PRO A 123 -7.07 -10.42 0.73
N ASN A 124 -7.70 -10.95 -0.31
CA ASN A 124 -9.05 -10.57 -0.71
C ASN A 124 -10.12 -10.91 0.35
N ASN A 125 -9.92 -12.04 1.04
CA ASN A 125 -10.87 -12.56 2.01
C ASN A 125 -10.41 -12.28 3.44
N LEU A 126 -10.66 -11.04 3.92
CA LEU A 126 -10.39 -10.68 5.30
C LEU A 126 -11.51 -11.20 6.23
N THR A 127 -11.11 -11.77 7.36
CA THR A 127 -12.02 -12.17 8.45
C THR A 127 -11.59 -11.56 9.76
N ILE A 128 -12.56 -11.14 10.58
CA ILE A 128 -12.27 -10.58 11.91
C ILE A 128 -11.53 -11.63 12.77
N GLY A 129 -10.46 -11.20 13.41
CA GLY A 129 -9.56 -12.06 14.20
C GLY A 129 -8.41 -12.68 13.39
N GLN A 130 -8.39 -12.56 12.06
CA GLN A 130 -7.36 -13.10 11.20
C GLN A 130 -6.01 -12.42 11.47
N SER A 131 -4.95 -13.21 11.70
CA SER A 131 -3.58 -12.73 11.67
C SER A 131 -3.09 -12.62 10.23
N LEU A 132 -2.36 -11.55 9.93
CA LEU A 132 -1.76 -11.30 8.62
C LEU A 132 -0.24 -11.44 8.70
N LYS A 133 0.40 -11.58 7.55
CA LYS A 133 1.85 -11.75 7.44
C LYS A 133 2.58 -10.55 8.05
N GLU A 134 3.58 -10.83 8.86
CA GLU A 134 4.57 -9.89 9.38
C GLU A 134 5.70 -9.68 8.38
N GLY A 135 6.55 -8.68 8.60
CA GLY A 135 7.69 -8.46 7.73
C GLY A 135 8.70 -7.48 8.29
N THR A 136 9.88 -7.51 7.68
CA THR A 136 11.03 -6.68 8.02
C THR A 136 11.55 -5.98 6.78
N ALA A 137 12.06 -4.77 6.95
CA ALA A 137 12.89 -4.09 5.94
C ALA A 137 14.18 -3.61 6.60
N THR A 138 15.29 -3.79 5.89
CA THR A 138 16.63 -3.36 6.31
C THR A 138 17.24 -2.49 5.24
N MET A 139 17.72 -1.31 5.63
CA MET A 139 18.51 -0.43 4.81
C MET A 139 19.92 -0.33 5.40
N GLU A 140 20.91 -0.70 4.62
CA GLU A 140 22.34 -0.56 4.97
C GLU A 140 22.97 0.56 4.12
N ILE A 141 23.64 1.47 4.79
CA ILE A 141 24.34 2.59 4.16
C ILE A 141 25.82 2.40 4.38
N SER A 142 26.58 2.42 3.29
CA SER A 142 28.05 2.30 3.34
C SER A 142 28.73 3.33 2.43
N ASN A 143 29.97 3.65 2.75
CA ASN A 143 30.82 4.51 1.95
C ASN A 143 32.21 3.86 1.80
N GLN A 144 32.70 3.72 0.57
CA GLN A 144 33.97 3.09 0.24
C GLN A 144 34.16 1.70 0.89
N GLY A 145 33.08 0.90 0.95
CA GLY A 145 33.08 -0.44 1.55
C GLY A 145 32.98 -0.46 3.07
N MET A 146 32.99 0.69 3.75
CA MET A 146 32.77 0.78 5.19
C MET A 146 31.28 0.98 5.48
N LYS A 147 30.69 0.11 6.29
CA LYS A 147 29.32 0.21 6.76
C LYS A 147 29.19 1.35 7.77
N LEU A 148 28.38 2.35 7.45
CA LEU A 148 28.15 3.53 8.29
C LEU A 148 26.93 3.37 9.18
N MET A 149 25.82 2.84 8.64
CA MET A 149 24.57 2.75 9.35
C MET A 149 23.71 1.59 8.85
N THR A 150 22.90 1.05 9.75
CA THR A 150 21.81 0.12 9.42
C THR A 150 20.51 0.64 10.01
N MET A 151 19.48 0.71 9.20
CA MET A 151 18.11 1.01 9.63
C MET A 151 17.25 -0.23 9.44
N ASN A 152 16.51 -0.61 10.47
CA ASN A 152 15.59 -1.74 10.42
C ASN A 152 14.18 -1.26 10.74
N ILE A 153 13.19 -1.77 10.01
CA ILE A 153 11.76 -1.61 10.29
C ILE A 153 11.18 -3.01 10.40
N HIS A 154 10.46 -3.30 11.48
CA HIS A 154 9.73 -4.54 11.68
C HIS A 154 8.26 -4.23 11.93
N VAL A 155 7.38 -4.82 11.12
CA VAL A 155 5.92 -4.77 11.25
C VAL A 155 5.45 -6.14 11.71
N TYR A 156 4.79 -6.19 12.84
CA TYR A 156 4.40 -7.44 13.49
C TYR A 156 3.05 -7.33 14.20
N ASN A 157 2.51 -8.44 14.70
CA ASN A 157 1.19 -8.52 15.31
C ASN A 157 0.07 -7.96 14.41
N ARG A 158 0.19 -8.15 13.09
CA ARG A 158 -0.81 -7.69 12.12
C ARG A 158 -2.09 -8.51 12.25
N LYS A 159 -3.20 -7.83 12.49
CA LYS A 159 -4.49 -8.49 12.74
C LYS A 159 -5.67 -7.69 12.22
N VAL A 160 -6.65 -8.38 11.66
CA VAL A 160 -7.96 -7.82 11.31
C VAL A 160 -8.80 -7.71 12.59
N GLU A 161 -9.01 -6.49 13.09
CA GLU A 161 -9.67 -6.26 14.39
C GLU A 161 -11.19 -6.21 14.28
N THR A 162 -11.70 -5.38 13.38
CA THR A 162 -13.14 -5.12 13.24
C THR A 162 -13.52 -4.82 11.80
N LYS A 163 -14.82 -4.74 11.56
CA LYS A 163 -15.41 -4.14 10.38
C LYS A 163 -16.29 -2.99 10.84
N GLU A 164 -16.04 -1.76 10.37
CA GLU A 164 -16.72 -0.56 10.83
C GLU A 164 -16.87 0.49 9.71
N THR A 165 -17.81 1.41 9.90
CA THR A 165 -18.07 2.48 8.93
C THR A 165 -17.18 3.68 9.21
N ILE A 166 -16.46 4.15 8.22
CA ILE A 166 -15.55 5.30 8.29
C ILE A 166 -16.02 6.40 7.35
N THR A 167 -16.16 7.62 7.87
CA THR A 167 -16.47 8.82 7.09
C THR A 167 -15.21 9.69 6.95
N VAL A 168 -14.86 10.01 5.70
CA VAL A 168 -13.73 10.87 5.31
C VAL A 168 -14.20 11.84 4.23
N PRO A 169 -13.41 12.85 3.81
CA PRO A 169 -13.83 13.79 2.77
C PRO A 169 -14.27 13.14 1.44
N ALA A 170 -13.69 11.99 1.09
CA ALA A 170 -14.05 11.25 -0.12
C ALA A 170 -15.41 10.53 -0.03
N GLY A 171 -15.95 10.34 1.16
CA GLY A 171 -17.23 9.63 1.36
C GLY A 171 -17.30 8.80 2.64
N THR A 172 -18.31 7.94 2.71
CA THR A 172 -18.53 7.00 3.82
C THR A 172 -18.40 5.58 3.32
N TYR A 173 -17.57 4.78 3.99
CA TYR A 173 -17.18 3.44 3.54
C TYR A 173 -17.27 2.41 4.68
N GLU A 174 -17.72 1.20 4.36
CA GLU A 174 -17.53 0.04 5.23
C GLU A 174 -16.09 -0.46 5.10
N CYS A 175 -15.34 -0.47 6.18
CA CYS A 175 -13.92 -0.77 6.19
C CYS A 175 -13.59 -1.95 7.12
N PHE A 176 -12.64 -2.78 6.71
CA PHE A 176 -11.92 -3.65 7.62
C PHE A 176 -10.80 -2.84 8.29
N LYS A 177 -10.72 -2.90 9.61
CA LYS A 177 -9.66 -2.33 10.41
C LYS A 177 -8.57 -3.36 10.63
N ILE A 178 -7.35 -3.05 10.20
CA ILE A 178 -6.14 -3.84 10.43
C ILE A 178 -5.28 -3.06 11.41
N THR A 179 -4.86 -3.70 12.50
CA THR A 179 -3.92 -3.14 13.48
C THR A 179 -2.60 -3.87 13.41
N TYR A 180 -1.52 -3.19 13.77
CA TYR A 180 -0.19 -3.79 13.87
C TYR A 180 0.74 -2.95 14.74
N ASP A 181 1.81 -3.61 15.21
CA ASP A 181 2.92 -2.98 15.91
C ASP A 181 4.05 -2.68 14.91
N VAL A 182 4.74 -1.57 15.12
CA VAL A 182 5.91 -1.16 14.32
C VAL A 182 7.08 -0.95 15.25
N GLU A 183 8.20 -1.52 14.89
CA GLU A 183 9.50 -1.27 15.51
C GLU A 183 10.46 -0.72 14.47
N SER A 184 11.07 0.42 14.75
CA SER A 184 12.14 0.99 13.94
C SER A 184 13.41 1.09 14.78
N LYS A 185 14.55 0.69 14.21
CA LYS A 185 15.85 0.75 14.86
C LYS A 185 16.88 1.35 13.92
N VAL A 186 17.47 2.46 14.34
CA VAL A 186 18.67 3.05 13.74
C VAL A 186 19.80 2.96 14.77
N ILE A 187 19.86 3.88 15.71
CA ILE A 187 20.73 3.85 16.88
C ILE A 187 19.93 3.35 18.09
N PHE A 188 18.73 3.89 18.26
CA PHE A 188 17.79 3.53 19.31
C PHE A 188 16.58 2.81 18.71
N LYS A 189 15.98 1.95 19.53
CA LYS A 189 14.73 1.27 19.20
C LYS A 189 13.55 2.19 19.47
N ILE A 190 12.72 2.43 18.48
CA ILE A 190 11.47 3.16 18.58
C ILE A 190 10.34 2.18 18.30
N GLN A 191 9.33 2.16 19.15
CA GLN A 191 8.15 1.32 18.99
C GLN A 191 6.91 2.19 18.88
N GLY A 192 5.99 1.78 18.04
CA GLY A 192 4.70 2.40 17.82
C GLY A 192 3.67 1.38 17.40
N LYS A 193 2.45 1.86 17.18
CA LYS A 193 1.35 1.07 16.66
C LYS A 193 0.71 1.79 15.49
N ALA A 194 0.02 1.04 14.64
CA ALA A 194 -0.78 1.62 13.58
C ALA A 194 -2.11 0.89 13.44
N ALA A 195 -3.07 1.61 12.89
CA ALA A 195 -4.35 1.07 12.46
C ALA A 195 -4.66 1.59 11.05
N GLU A 196 -5.08 0.71 10.17
CA GLU A 196 -5.44 1.00 8.78
C GLU A 196 -6.85 0.51 8.51
N TRP A 197 -7.61 1.28 7.76
CA TRP A 197 -8.97 0.96 7.35
C TRP A 197 -9.05 0.80 5.84
N TYR A 198 -9.42 -0.38 5.40
CA TYR A 198 -9.50 -0.74 3.97
C TYR A 198 -10.94 -0.98 3.54
N ALA A 199 -11.39 -0.31 2.49
CA ALA A 199 -12.68 -0.51 1.85
C ALA A 199 -12.54 -1.20 0.50
N LYS A 200 -13.48 -2.09 0.15
CA LYS A 200 -13.50 -2.76 -1.16
C LYS A 200 -13.69 -1.75 -2.29
N GLY A 201 -12.90 -1.89 -3.35
CA GLY A 201 -12.91 -1.04 -4.54
C GLY A 201 -12.24 0.33 -4.37
N ILE A 202 -11.78 0.67 -3.16
CA ILE A 202 -11.20 1.97 -2.80
C ILE A 202 -9.75 1.85 -2.36
N GLY A 203 -9.41 0.81 -1.59
CA GLY A 203 -8.13 0.68 -0.91
C GLY A 203 -8.16 1.24 0.50
N MET A 204 -7.06 1.84 0.94
CA MET A 204 -6.95 2.46 2.26
C MET A 204 -7.80 3.74 2.31
N VAL A 205 -8.72 3.81 3.27
CA VAL A 205 -9.59 4.96 3.52
C VAL A 205 -9.01 5.86 4.62
N LYS A 206 -8.40 5.24 5.62
CA LYS A 206 -7.82 5.93 6.78
C LYS A 206 -6.64 5.14 7.34
N GLN A 207 -5.68 5.84 7.91
CA GLN A 207 -4.61 5.28 8.74
C GLN A 207 -4.42 6.18 9.96
N GLU A 208 -4.11 5.58 11.10
CA GLU A 208 -3.65 6.27 12.31
C GLU A 208 -2.37 5.62 12.82
N THR A 209 -1.45 6.45 13.29
CA THR A 209 -0.22 6.00 13.94
C THR A 209 -0.21 6.45 15.41
N TYR A 210 0.40 5.62 16.26
CA TYR A 210 0.42 5.83 17.71
C TYR A 210 1.83 5.59 18.24
N ASP A 211 2.18 6.29 19.30
CA ASP A 211 3.38 5.98 20.09
C ASP A 211 3.20 4.70 20.91
N SER A 212 4.24 4.27 21.62
CA SER A 212 4.23 3.09 22.49
C SER A 212 3.23 3.18 23.66
N LYS A 213 2.75 4.39 23.99
CA LYS A 213 1.74 4.64 25.03
C LYS A 213 0.32 4.73 24.48
N GLY A 214 0.14 4.54 23.15
CA GLY A 214 -1.16 4.61 22.49
C GLY A 214 -1.66 6.02 22.17
N LYS A 215 -0.81 7.04 22.27
CA LYS A 215 -1.15 8.41 21.87
C LYS A 215 -0.98 8.56 20.38
N ILE A 216 -1.97 9.16 19.69
CA ILE A 216 -1.91 9.45 18.25
C ILE A 216 -0.69 10.32 17.94
N THR A 217 0.09 9.91 16.95
CA THR A 217 1.25 10.65 16.41
C THR A 217 0.97 11.24 15.03
N GLY A 218 0.03 10.68 14.28
CA GLY A 218 -0.39 11.17 12.97
C GLY A 218 -1.60 10.42 12.43
N SER A 219 -2.18 10.93 11.35
CA SER A 219 -3.22 10.23 10.61
C SER A 219 -3.15 10.56 9.12
N THR A 220 -3.60 9.60 8.30
CA THR A 220 -3.80 9.76 6.87
C THR A 220 -5.26 9.49 6.56
N ILE A 221 -5.92 10.37 5.81
CA ILE A 221 -7.33 10.22 5.43
C ILE A 221 -7.51 10.41 3.93
N LEU A 222 -8.38 9.60 3.34
CA LEU A 222 -8.74 9.68 1.93
C LEU A 222 -9.52 10.98 1.67
N LYS A 223 -8.96 11.85 0.81
CA LYS A 223 -9.56 13.13 0.42
C LYS A 223 -10.40 13.00 -0.85
N SER A 224 -9.90 12.24 -1.82
CA SER A 224 -10.54 12.09 -3.13
C SER A 224 -10.18 10.74 -3.76
N PHE A 225 -11.16 10.14 -4.44
CA PHE A 225 -11.01 8.93 -5.25
C PHE A 225 -11.80 9.14 -6.56
N LYS A 226 -11.15 8.98 -7.72
CA LYS A 226 -11.75 9.22 -9.05
C LYS A 226 -11.32 8.19 -10.06
#